data_2ef59e174f644eb28b79b9adf63457f1
#
_entry.id   2ef59e174f644eb28b79b9adf63457f1
#
_cell.length_a   1.000
_cell.length_b   1.000
_cell.length_c   1.000
_cell.angle_alpha   90.00
_cell.angle_beta   90.00
_cell.angle_gamma   90.00
#
_symmetry.space_group_name_H-M   'P 1'
#
loop_
_entity.id
_entity.type
_entity.pdbx_description
1 polymer ?
#
loop_
_entity_poly.entity_id
_entity_poly.type
_entity_poly.pdbx_seq_one_letter_code
_entity_poly.pdbx_strand_id
1 'polypeptide(L)'
;MKTKSSFSVLIFFVILAIGIALAYASYDVQNSTGAIWIGVISFLVALIVSSAIKIANQWEKAVVLRLGRFHSLRGPGLFFIIPVIDTVAYWIDIRVITTSFTAEKTLTKDTVPVDVDAVLFWKVLDAKKAALEIAEYKSAINWASQTALRDVIGKTMLSEMLEGRDKMSDKLQRIIDERTEPWGIN
;
A
#
# COMPACT_ATOMS: atom_id res chain seq x y z
N MET A 1 11.33 0.98 2.64
CA MET A 1 11.91 -0.29 2.12
C MET A 1 11.37 -1.42 3.00
N LYS A 2 10.44 -2.24 2.49
CA LYS A 2 10.03 -3.44 3.24
C LYS A 2 11.13 -4.48 3.19
N THR A 3 11.50 -4.97 4.35
CA THR A 3 12.43 -6.09 4.54
C THR A 3 12.04 -7.24 3.62
N LYS A 4 13.01 -7.73 2.85
CA LYS A 4 12.86 -9.01 2.15
C LYS A 4 12.33 -10.01 3.18
N SER A 5 11.21 -10.65 2.86
CA SER A 5 10.62 -11.65 3.75
C SER A 5 11.72 -12.66 4.12
N SER A 6 11.98 -12.82 5.40
CA SER A 6 12.95 -13.81 5.91
C SER A 6 12.66 -15.21 5.35
N PHE A 7 11.41 -15.47 5.04
CA PHE A 7 10.94 -16.70 4.41
C PHE A 7 11.48 -16.89 2.98
N SER A 8 11.52 -15.81 2.17
CA SER A 8 12.09 -15.85 0.81
C SER A 8 13.59 -16.16 0.84
N VAL A 9 14.30 -15.61 1.84
CA VAL A 9 15.73 -15.87 2.05
C VAL A 9 15.96 -17.33 2.48
N LEU A 10 15.12 -17.85 3.38
CA LEU A 10 15.20 -19.23 3.82
C LEU A 10 15.02 -20.20 2.65
N ILE A 11 14.01 -19.97 1.79
CA ILE A 11 13.78 -20.79 0.60
C ILE A 11 14.99 -20.75 -0.33
N PHE A 12 15.60 -19.59 -0.51
CA PHE A 12 16.83 -19.48 -1.32
C PHE A 12 17.93 -20.40 -0.81
N PHE A 13 18.22 -20.35 0.49
CA PHE A 13 19.25 -21.21 1.08
C PHE A 13 18.92 -22.70 1.03
N VAL A 14 17.65 -23.06 1.22
CA VAL A 14 17.22 -24.47 1.12
C VAL A 14 17.43 -25.00 -0.30
N ILE A 15 16.99 -24.28 -1.33
CA ILE A 15 17.17 -24.70 -2.73
C ILE A 15 18.65 -24.75 -3.09
N LEU A 16 19.43 -23.77 -2.62
CA LEU A 16 20.87 -23.74 -2.85
C LEU A 16 21.56 -24.93 -2.20
N ALA A 17 21.22 -25.26 -0.96
CA ALA A 17 21.77 -26.42 -0.25
C ALA A 17 21.46 -27.76 -0.95
N ILE A 18 20.22 -27.91 -1.43
CA ILE A 18 19.82 -29.10 -2.23
C ILE A 18 20.62 -29.15 -3.53
N GLY A 19 20.82 -28.04 -4.21
CA GLY A 19 21.60 -27.97 -5.43
C GLY A 19 23.07 -28.32 -5.23
N ILE A 20 23.66 -27.81 -4.15
CA ILE A 20 25.05 -28.16 -3.78
C ILE A 20 25.17 -29.65 -3.45
N ALA A 21 24.21 -30.22 -2.71
CA ALA A 21 24.17 -31.62 -2.37
C ALA A 21 24.07 -32.51 -3.64
N LEU A 22 23.23 -32.14 -4.60
CA LEU A 22 23.10 -32.83 -5.88
C LEU A 22 24.38 -32.73 -6.74
N ALA A 23 24.99 -31.52 -6.77
CA ALA A 23 26.25 -31.33 -7.47
C ALA A 23 27.37 -32.17 -6.87
N TYR A 24 27.43 -32.28 -5.53
CA TYR A 24 28.38 -33.09 -4.83
C TYR A 24 28.16 -34.61 -5.08
N ALA A 25 26.89 -35.07 -5.05
CA ALA A 25 26.52 -36.44 -5.33
C ALA A 25 26.81 -36.86 -6.79
N SER A 26 26.81 -35.90 -7.72
CA SER A 26 27.12 -36.11 -9.14
C SER A 26 28.60 -35.89 -9.47
N TYR A 27 29.39 -35.50 -8.45
CA TYR A 27 30.82 -35.28 -8.65
C TYR A 27 31.58 -36.58 -8.81
N ASP A 28 31.88 -36.94 -10.06
CA ASP A 28 32.79 -38.01 -10.41
C ASP A 28 34.04 -37.40 -11.05
N VAL A 29 35.19 -37.90 -10.72
CA VAL A 29 36.49 -37.34 -11.17
C VAL A 29 36.56 -37.21 -12.70
N GLN A 30 35.76 -37.98 -13.42
CA GLN A 30 35.70 -38.00 -14.88
C GLN A 30 34.66 -37.03 -15.46
N ASN A 31 33.74 -36.46 -14.64
CA ASN A 31 32.65 -35.61 -15.10
C ASN A 31 32.46 -34.32 -14.27
N SER A 32 33.57 -33.67 -13.92
CA SER A 32 33.59 -32.43 -13.13
C SER A 32 32.80 -31.30 -13.78
N THR A 33 32.74 -31.25 -15.12
CA THR A 33 32.01 -30.25 -15.89
C THR A 33 30.48 -30.35 -15.63
N GLY A 34 29.93 -31.54 -15.49
CA GLY A 34 28.52 -31.77 -15.20
C GLY A 34 28.10 -31.23 -13.82
N ALA A 35 28.92 -31.44 -12.79
CA ALA A 35 28.66 -30.93 -11.45
C ALA A 35 28.62 -29.37 -11.40
N ILE A 36 29.48 -28.70 -12.19
CA ILE A 36 29.50 -27.25 -12.30
C ILE A 36 28.17 -26.72 -12.90
N TRP A 37 27.70 -27.35 -13.99
CA TRP A 37 26.44 -26.97 -14.62
C TRP A 37 25.24 -27.17 -13.70
N ILE A 38 25.19 -28.24 -12.93
CA ILE A 38 24.16 -28.50 -11.92
C ILE A 38 24.16 -27.37 -10.86
N GLY A 39 25.33 -26.97 -10.37
CA GLY A 39 25.47 -25.89 -9.42
C GLY A 39 24.96 -24.56 -9.97
N VAL A 40 25.34 -24.18 -11.20
CA VAL A 40 24.90 -22.94 -11.85
C VAL A 40 23.39 -22.92 -12.09
N ILE A 41 22.83 -24.01 -12.61
CA ILE A 41 21.39 -24.11 -12.85
C ILE A 41 20.62 -24.03 -11.52
N SER A 42 21.07 -24.73 -10.50
CA SER A 42 20.45 -24.68 -9.17
C SER A 42 20.48 -23.28 -8.56
N PHE A 43 21.57 -22.55 -8.70
CA PHE A 43 21.68 -21.16 -8.26
C PHE A 43 20.69 -20.25 -8.99
N LEU A 44 20.57 -20.37 -10.30
CA LEU A 44 19.61 -19.60 -11.10
C LEU A 44 18.16 -19.91 -10.69
N VAL A 45 17.83 -21.18 -10.52
CA VAL A 45 16.49 -21.61 -10.06
C VAL A 45 16.21 -21.07 -8.65
N ALA A 46 17.17 -21.14 -7.72
CA ALA A 46 17.02 -20.61 -6.38
C ALA A 46 16.73 -19.08 -6.40
N LEU A 47 17.41 -18.32 -7.26
CA LEU A 47 17.19 -16.91 -7.46
C LEU A 47 15.78 -16.60 -7.98
N ILE A 48 15.34 -17.31 -9.00
CA ILE A 48 14.02 -17.13 -9.61
C ILE A 48 12.92 -17.48 -8.60
N VAL A 49 12.98 -18.64 -7.97
CA VAL A 49 11.96 -19.11 -7.02
C VAL A 49 11.89 -18.21 -5.80
N SER A 50 13.04 -17.80 -5.23
CA SER A 50 13.08 -16.89 -4.09
C SER A 50 12.49 -15.51 -4.40
N SER A 51 12.68 -15.01 -5.62
CA SER A 51 12.10 -13.71 -6.04
C SER A 51 10.62 -13.81 -6.41
N ALA A 52 10.14 -15.01 -6.83
CA ALA A 52 8.76 -15.26 -7.18
C ALA A 52 7.81 -15.27 -5.98
N ILE A 53 8.31 -15.65 -4.81
CA ILE A 53 7.50 -15.81 -3.61
C ILE A 53 7.41 -14.49 -2.86
N LYS A 54 6.17 -14.00 -2.63
CA LYS A 54 5.88 -12.81 -1.82
C LYS A 54 4.84 -13.16 -0.77
N ILE A 55 4.96 -12.51 0.38
CA ILE A 55 4.01 -12.64 1.49
C ILE A 55 3.42 -11.26 1.76
N ALA A 56 2.11 -11.20 1.78
CA ALA A 56 1.36 -10.01 2.21
C ALA A 56 0.84 -10.22 3.63
N ASN A 57 0.93 -9.18 4.45
CA ASN A 57 0.32 -9.18 5.77
C ASN A 57 -1.20 -9.18 5.65
N GLN A 58 -1.89 -9.55 6.74
CA GLN A 58 -3.35 -9.65 6.76
C GLN A 58 -4.05 -8.32 6.45
N TRP A 59 -3.41 -7.22 6.74
CA TRP A 59 -3.91 -5.87 6.54
C TRP A 59 -3.39 -5.19 5.26
N GLU A 60 -2.68 -5.92 4.40
CA GLU A 60 -2.08 -5.39 3.19
C GLU A 60 -2.66 -6.03 1.95
N LYS A 61 -2.93 -5.21 0.96
CA LYS A 61 -3.22 -5.66 -0.40
C LYS A 61 -2.09 -5.24 -1.33
N ALA A 62 -1.57 -6.20 -2.08
CA ALA A 62 -0.53 -5.98 -3.07
C ALA A 62 -1.16 -5.74 -4.45
N VAL A 63 -0.84 -4.63 -5.07
CA VAL A 63 -1.23 -4.30 -6.44
C VAL A 63 -0.15 -4.83 -7.37
N VAL A 64 -0.48 -5.86 -8.15
CA VAL A 64 0.44 -6.49 -9.09
C VAL A 64 0.21 -5.96 -10.49
N LEU A 65 1.27 -5.41 -11.07
CA LEU A 65 1.32 -5.00 -12.47
C LEU A 65 2.07 -6.06 -13.27
N ARG A 66 1.54 -6.40 -14.45
CA ARG A 66 2.20 -7.26 -15.43
C ARG A 66 2.57 -6.41 -16.64
N LEU A 67 3.85 -6.29 -16.94
CA LEU A 67 4.36 -5.44 -18.02
C LEU A 67 3.79 -4.01 -17.97
N GLY A 68 3.68 -3.44 -16.78
CA GLY A 68 3.13 -2.09 -16.55
C GLY A 68 1.60 -1.98 -16.57
N ARG A 69 0.85 -3.04 -16.88
CA ARG A 69 -0.62 -3.05 -16.84
C ARG A 69 -1.12 -3.70 -15.55
N PHE A 70 -2.23 -3.16 -15.01
CA PHE A 70 -2.88 -3.78 -13.88
C PHE A 70 -3.28 -5.23 -14.21
N HIS A 71 -2.80 -6.16 -13.39
CA HIS A 71 -3.09 -7.59 -13.55
C HIS A 71 -4.04 -8.09 -12.46
N SER A 72 -3.69 -7.92 -11.21
CA SER A 72 -4.50 -8.44 -10.10
C SER A 72 -4.18 -7.76 -8.77
N LEU A 73 -5.17 -7.79 -7.86
CA LEU A 73 -4.96 -7.54 -6.45
C LEU A 73 -4.67 -8.86 -5.75
N ARG A 74 -3.56 -8.92 -5.01
CA ARG A 74 -3.24 -10.05 -4.14
C ARG A 74 -3.55 -9.69 -2.70
N GLY A 75 -4.36 -10.53 -2.07
CA GLY A 75 -4.76 -10.41 -0.67
C GLY A 75 -3.69 -10.93 0.29
N PRO A 76 -4.03 -11.04 1.57
CA PRO A 76 -3.14 -11.54 2.61
C PRO A 76 -2.70 -12.99 2.34
N GLY A 77 -1.49 -13.30 2.80
CA GLY A 77 -0.89 -14.62 2.68
C GLY A 77 0.20 -14.72 1.63
N LEU A 78 0.52 -15.94 1.27
CA LEU A 78 1.56 -16.28 0.30
C LEU A 78 0.99 -16.20 -1.11
N PHE A 79 1.68 -15.49 -1.99
CA PHE A 79 1.35 -15.44 -3.41
C PHE A 79 2.60 -15.50 -4.29
N PHE A 80 2.40 -15.94 -5.51
CA PHE A 80 3.45 -16.08 -6.49
C PHE A 80 3.34 -14.99 -7.55
N ILE A 81 4.47 -14.44 -7.92
CA ILE A 81 4.62 -13.52 -9.05
C ILE A 81 5.66 -14.09 -10.01
N ILE A 82 5.54 -13.77 -11.29
CA ILE A 82 6.54 -14.13 -12.28
C ILE A 82 7.63 -13.06 -12.23
N PRO A 83 8.86 -13.41 -11.74
CA PRO A 83 9.93 -12.42 -11.70
C PRO A 83 10.18 -11.84 -13.09
N VAL A 84 10.59 -10.56 -13.17
CA VAL A 84 10.84 -9.80 -14.39
C VAL A 84 9.56 -9.32 -15.10
N ILE A 85 8.50 -10.14 -15.16
CA ILE A 85 7.24 -9.79 -15.85
C ILE A 85 6.27 -9.10 -14.91
N ASP A 86 6.14 -9.61 -13.68
CA ASP A 86 5.22 -9.10 -12.66
C ASP A 86 5.99 -8.22 -11.65
N THR A 87 5.42 -7.06 -11.36
CA THR A 87 5.95 -6.13 -10.36
C THR A 87 4.87 -5.78 -9.35
N VAL A 88 5.20 -5.84 -8.06
CA VAL A 88 4.34 -5.30 -7.02
C VAL A 88 4.57 -3.79 -6.95
N ALA A 89 3.65 -3.01 -7.51
CA ALA A 89 3.78 -1.56 -7.57
C ALA A 89 3.46 -0.89 -6.23
N TYR A 90 2.37 -1.32 -5.59
CA TYR A 90 1.90 -0.72 -4.35
C TYR A 90 1.49 -1.78 -3.32
N TRP A 91 1.78 -1.46 -2.06
CA TRP A 91 1.27 -2.16 -0.88
C TRP A 91 0.30 -1.22 -0.18
N ILE A 92 -0.97 -1.56 -0.19
CA ILE A 92 -2.04 -0.74 0.36
C ILE A 92 -2.49 -1.31 1.69
N ASP A 93 -2.41 -0.50 2.74
CA ASP A 93 -2.95 -0.83 4.07
C ASP A 93 -4.46 -0.57 4.06
N ILE A 94 -5.25 -1.59 4.46
CA ILE A 94 -6.71 -1.52 4.50
C ILE A 94 -7.26 -1.24 5.91
N ARG A 95 -6.38 -0.99 6.89
CA ARG A 95 -6.80 -0.61 8.24
C ARG A 95 -7.30 0.83 8.26
N VAL A 96 -8.01 1.16 9.32
CA VAL A 96 -8.35 2.55 9.62
C VAL A 96 -7.08 3.32 9.92
N ILE A 97 -6.89 4.42 9.23
CA ILE A 97 -5.76 5.36 9.39
C ILE A 97 -6.33 6.64 9.99
N THR A 98 -5.60 7.21 10.94
CA THR A 98 -5.94 8.46 11.57
C THR A 98 -5.05 9.56 11.02
N THR A 99 -5.65 10.65 10.57
CA THR A 99 -4.93 11.84 10.09
C THR A 99 -5.47 13.08 10.79
N SER A 100 -4.60 13.82 11.47
CA SER A 100 -4.92 15.13 12.02
C SER A 100 -4.63 16.22 11.01
N PHE A 101 -5.49 17.21 10.94
CA PHE A 101 -5.31 18.39 10.08
C PHE A 101 -5.91 19.64 10.73
N THR A 102 -5.37 20.77 10.39
CA THR A 102 -5.72 22.07 10.97
C THR A 102 -6.15 23.03 9.87
N ALA A 103 -7.18 23.81 10.14
CA ALA A 103 -7.55 24.98 9.33
C ALA A 103 -7.18 26.25 10.10
N GLU A 104 -5.96 26.74 9.86
CA GLU A 104 -5.44 27.92 10.51
C GLU A 104 -6.03 29.21 9.88
N LYS A 105 -6.35 30.18 10.75
CA LYS A 105 -6.77 31.56 10.40
C LYS A 105 -7.86 31.61 9.33
N THR A 106 -8.83 30.69 9.43
CA THR A 106 -9.99 30.68 8.53
C THR A 106 -11.07 31.61 9.07
N LEU A 107 -11.71 32.38 8.19
CA LEU A 107 -12.81 33.25 8.56
C LEU A 107 -14.13 32.50 8.51
N THR A 108 -14.92 32.61 9.56
CA THR A 108 -16.30 32.14 9.58
C THR A 108 -17.19 33.05 8.70
N LYS A 109 -18.46 32.67 8.51
CA LYS A 109 -19.43 33.47 7.76
C LYS A 109 -19.60 34.86 8.35
N ASP A 110 -19.44 35.02 9.67
CA ASP A 110 -19.52 36.28 10.42
C ASP A 110 -18.18 37.04 10.45
N THR A 111 -17.22 36.65 9.61
CA THR A 111 -15.90 37.30 9.51
C THR A 111 -15.03 37.17 10.77
N VAL A 112 -15.32 36.24 11.66
CA VAL A 112 -14.50 35.95 12.84
C VAL A 112 -13.39 35.00 12.47
N PRO A 113 -12.11 35.31 12.73
CA PRO A 113 -11.00 34.37 12.50
C PRO A 113 -11.02 33.27 13.56
N VAL A 114 -10.92 32.02 13.10
CA VAL A 114 -10.90 30.85 13.97
C VAL A 114 -9.78 29.90 13.53
N ASP A 115 -9.23 29.17 14.49
CA ASP A 115 -8.34 28.06 14.27
C ASP A 115 -9.09 26.79 14.69
N VAL A 116 -9.19 25.82 13.79
CA VAL A 116 -9.92 24.58 14.03
C VAL A 116 -9.04 23.38 13.70
N ASP A 117 -8.86 22.54 14.71
CA ASP A 117 -8.22 21.24 14.56
C ASP A 117 -9.27 20.13 14.37
N ALA A 118 -9.00 19.24 13.46
CA ALA A 118 -9.86 18.09 13.21
C ALA A 118 -9.04 16.80 13.03
N VAL A 119 -9.69 15.69 13.31
CA VAL A 119 -9.10 14.35 13.13
C VAL A 119 -10.02 13.55 12.22
N LEU A 120 -9.45 12.99 11.17
CA LEU A 120 -10.14 12.13 10.22
C LEU A 120 -9.72 10.69 10.43
N PHE A 121 -10.70 9.81 10.52
CA PHE A 121 -10.52 8.35 10.49
C PHE A 121 -10.98 7.86 9.12
N TRP A 122 -10.11 7.23 8.39
CA TRP A 122 -10.41 6.77 7.04
C TRP A 122 -9.76 5.43 6.74
N LYS A 123 -10.30 4.69 5.79
CA LYS A 123 -9.76 3.41 5.31
C LYS A 123 -9.90 3.27 3.81
N VAL A 124 -9.03 2.46 3.21
CA VAL A 124 -9.14 2.11 1.80
C VAL A 124 -10.13 0.97 1.63
N LEU A 125 -11.21 1.20 0.89
CA LEU A 125 -12.21 0.19 0.52
C LEU A 125 -11.78 -0.53 -0.77
N ASP A 126 -11.39 0.23 -1.79
CA ASP A 126 -10.94 -0.29 -3.08
C ASP A 126 -9.46 0.04 -3.31
N ALA A 127 -8.60 -0.95 -3.04
CA ALA A 127 -7.17 -0.81 -3.22
C ALA A 127 -6.75 -0.62 -4.70
N LYS A 128 -7.57 -1.05 -5.67
CA LYS A 128 -7.30 -0.83 -7.09
C LYS A 128 -7.46 0.65 -7.43
N LYS A 129 -8.59 1.26 -7.07
CA LYS A 129 -8.83 2.68 -7.29
C LYS A 129 -7.77 3.52 -6.58
N ALA A 130 -7.50 3.25 -5.30
CA ALA A 130 -6.50 3.97 -4.52
C ALA A 130 -5.07 3.90 -5.09
N ALA A 131 -4.74 2.87 -5.86
CA ALA A 131 -3.42 2.72 -6.47
C ALA A 131 -3.32 3.27 -7.89
N LEU A 132 -4.41 3.30 -8.64
CA LEU A 132 -4.41 3.62 -10.08
C LEU A 132 -4.97 5.01 -10.39
N GLU A 133 -5.92 5.49 -9.59
CA GLU A 133 -6.59 6.78 -9.84
C GLU A 133 -5.82 7.95 -9.21
N ILE A 134 -5.00 7.70 -8.20
CA ILE A 134 -4.27 8.75 -7.51
C ILE A 134 -2.86 8.31 -7.11
N ALA A 135 -1.87 9.16 -7.36
CA ALA A 135 -0.46 8.83 -7.08
C ALA A 135 -0.16 8.82 -5.57
N GLU A 136 -0.66 9.80 -4.83
CA GLU A 136 -0.37 10.05 -3.42
C GLU A 136 -1.68 10.20 -2.61
N TYR A 137 -2.43 9.09 -2.46
CA TYR A 137 -3.75 9.13 -1.82
C TYR A 137 -3.74 9.69 -0.39
N LYS A 138 -2.67 9.46 0.40
CA LYS A 138 -2.58 10.00 1.77
C LYS A 138 -2.50 11.52 1.81
N SER A 139 -1.69 12.11 0.95
CA SER A 139 -1.57 13.55 0.83
C SER A 139 -2.84 14.19 0.27
N ALA A 140 -3.44 13.54 -0.71
CA ALA A 140 -4.68 14.00 -1.33
C ALA A 140 -5.85 14.03 -0.35
N ILE A 141 -6.00 13.00 0.50
CA ILE A 141 -7.02 12.97 1.56
C ILE A 141 -6.82 14.15 2.52
N ASN A 142 -5.58 14.37 2.96
CA ASN A 142 -5.27 15.47 3.86
C ASN A 142 -5.66 16.82 3.25
N TRP A 143 -5.32 17.07 2.00
CA TRP A 143 -5.66 18.30 1.30
C TRP A 143 -7.17 18.46 1.03
N ALA A 144 -7.83 17.36 0.65
CA ALA A 144 -9.28 17.35 0.47
C ALA A 144 -10.01 17.68 1.79
N SER A 145 -9.53 17.12 2.91
CA SER A 145 -10.08 17.35 4.24
C SER A 145 -9.86 18.78 4.73
N GLN A 146 -8.66 19.32 4.57
CA GLN A 146 -8.38 20.74 4.90
C GLN A 146 -9.24 21.69 4.09
N THR A 147 -9.39 21.43 2.79
CA THR A 147 -10.21 22.26 1.91
C THR A 147 -11.69 22.16 2.29
N ALA A 148 -12.18 20.95 2.56
CA ALA A 148 -13.56 20.75 3.01
C ALA A 148 -13.84 21.45 4.35
N LEU A 149 -12.89 21.39 5.30
CA LEU A 149 -13.01 22.06 6.58
C LEU A 149 -13.12 23.59 6.40
N ARG A 150 -12.24 24.17 5.58
CA ARG A 150 -12.31 25.62 5.25
C ARG A 150 -13.63 26.00 4.61
N ASP A 151 -14.13 25.21 3.67
CA ASP A 151 -15.41 25.43 2.99
C ASP A 151 -16.59 25.40 3.99
N VAL A 152 -16.56 24.48 4.95
CA VAL A 152 -17.61 24.36 5.97
C VAL A 152 -17.54 25.53 6.94
N ILE A 153 -16.34 25.88 7.45
CA ILE A 153 -16.15 27.02 8.36
C ILE A 153 -16.63 28.32 7.70
N GLY A 154 -16.21 28.59 6.46
CA GLY A 154 -16.56 29.82 5.75
C GLY A 154 -18.06 29.96 5.45
N LYS A 155 -18.84 28.89 5.52
CA LYS A 155 -20.29 28.88 5.30
C LYS A 155 -21.11 28.79 6.60
N THR A 156 -20.46 28.69 7.76
CA THR A 156 -21.09 28.47 9.07
C THR A 156 -20.82 29.66 9.99
N MET A 157 -21.81 30.08 10.78
CA MET A 157 -21.64 31.10 11.81
C MET A 157 -20.93 30.51 13.03
N LEU A 158 -20.22 31.35 13.78
CA LEU A 158 -19.49 30.90 14.97
C LEU A 158 -20.44 30.27 16.02
N SER A 159 -21.63 30.84 16.21
CA SER A 159 -22.66 30.30 17.11
C SER A 159 -23.08 28.89 16.72
N GLU A 160 -23.30 28.63 15.42
CA GLU A 160 -23.64 27.28 14.90
C GLU A 160 -22.50 26.27 15.08
N MET A 161 -21.25 26.73 14.99
CA MET A 161 -20.08 25.89 15.22
C MET A 161 -19.96 25.45 16.67
N LEU A 162 -20.29 26.31 17.61
CA LEU A 162 -20.22 26.00 19.04
C LEU A 162 -21.36 25.08 19.51
N GLU A 163 -22.57 25.27 18.97
CA GLU A 163 -23.77 24.52 19.37
C GLU A 163 -23.99 23.25 18.55
N GLY A 164 -23.54 23.22 17.31
CA GLY A 164 -23.87 22.17 16.34
C GLY A 164 -22.70 21.32 15.86
N ARG A 165 -21.77 20.95 16.72
CA ARG A 165 -20.56 20.16 16.35
C ARG A 165 -20.89 18.89 15.56
N ASP A 166 -21.92 18.16 15.98
CA ASP A 166 -22.31 16.89 15.34
C ASP A 166 -22.80 17.15 13.89
N LYS A 167 -23.63 18.16 13.71
CA LYS A 167 -24.12 18.54 12.36
C LYS A 167 -23.00 18.99 11.44
N MET A 168 -22.00 19.65 12.00
CA MET A 168 -20.84 20.10 11.25
C MET A 168 -19.95 18.91 10.86
N SER A 169 -19.77 17.96 11.76
CA SER A 169 -19.05 16.70 11.52
C SER A 169 -19.70 15.91 10.39
N ASP A 170 -21.02 15.73 10.43
CA ASP A 170 -21.78 15.01 9.39
C ASP A 170 -21.67 15.71 8.02
N LYS A 171 -21.73 17.04 8.01
CA LYS A 171 -21.61 17.83 6.78
C LYS A 171 -20.19 17.72 6.19
N LEU A 172 -19.17 17.78 7.05
CA LEU A 172 -17.78 17.65 6.67
C LEU A 172 -17.52 16.23 6.11
N GLN A 173 -17.99 15.21 6.79
CA GLN A 173 -17.88 13.84 6.35
C GLN A 173 -18.45 13.63 4.96
N ARG A 174 -19.68 14.09 4.70
CA ARG A 174 -20.30 13.98 3.36
C ARG A 174 -19.45 14.61 2.26
N ILE A 175 -18.92 15.81 2.51
CA ILE A 175 -18.10 16.53 1.52
C ILE A 175 -16.79 15.78 1.26
N ILE A 176 -16.18 15.21 2.31
CA ILE A 176 -14.96 14.43 2.17
C ILE A 176 -15.25 13.12 1.40
N ASP A 177 -16.30 12.40 1.79
CA ASP A 177 -16.70 11.15 1.15
C ASP A 177 -16.98 11.34 -0.35
N GLU A 178 -17.73 12.38 -0.74
CA GLU A 178 -17.97 12.71 -2.15
C GLU A 178 -16.67 12.96 -2.93
N ARG A 179 -15.66 13.56 -2.30
CA ARG A 179 -14.37 13.83 -2.94
C ARG A 179 -13.45 12.62 -3.00
N THR A 180 -13.56 11.69 -2.05
CA THR A 180 -12.67 10.54 -1.92
C THR A 180 -13.26 9.23 -2.49
N GLU A 181 -14.57 9.17 -2.72
CA GLU A 181 -15.25 8.04 -3.34
C GLU A 181 -14.64 7.60 -4.69
N PRO A 182 -14.27 8.51 -5.62
CA PRO A 182 -13.62 8.12 -6.86
C PRO A 182 -12.30 7.35 -6.63
N TRP A 183 -11.64 7.62 -5.53
CA TRP A 183 -10.36 6.98 -5.16
C TRP A 183 -10.55 5.68 -4.35
N GLY A 184 -11.81 5.31 -4.07
CA GLY A 184 -12.13 4.11 -3.31
C GLY A 184 -11.75 4.19 -1.83
N ILE A 185 -11.88 5.37 -1.23
CA ILE A 185 -11.54 5.68 0.17
C ILE A 185 -12.79 6.21 0.86
N ASN A 186 -12.96 5.83 2.12
CA ASN A 186 -14.08 6.25 2.98
C ASN A 186 -13.60 6.40 4.43
#